data_1f1e7748d8b3db80fd6a85f65809d769
#
_entry.id   1f1e7748d8b3db80fd6a85f65809d769
#
_cell.length_a   1.000
_cell.length_b   1.000
_cell.length_c   1.000
_cell.angle_alpha   90.00
_cell.angle_beta   90.00
_cell.angle_gamma   90.00
#
_symmetry.space_group_name_H-M   'P 1'
#
loop_
_entity.id
_entity.type
_entity.pdbx_description
1 polymer ?
#
loop_
_entity_poly.entity_id
_entity_poly.type
_entity_poly.pdbx_seq_one_letter_code
_entity_poly.pdbx_strand_id
1 'polypeptide(L)'
;MTLRLPLELREAVTEEARVKGDLARIVLFALSHVDRKDMEIQQTRKAGLPLCSPQLLHVGAEARTALREWAEEEGVSVNAIVVSVLEEFFKRLKRSKALREELRLEIRARRGFLPS
;
A
#
# COMPACT_ATOMS: atom_id res chain seq x y z
N MET A 1 -3.85 -6.84 -10.75
CA MET A 1 -4.81 -6.53 -9.69
C MET A 1 -5.19 -5.05 -9.75
N THR A 2 -6.39 -4.73 -9.35
CA THR A 2 -6.90 -3.36 -9.41
C THR A 2 -7.06 -2.83 -7.99
N LEU A 3 -6.59 -1.61 -7.74
CA LEU A 3 -6.65 -0.98 -6.43
C LEU A 3 -7.44 0.32 -6.50
N ARG A 4 -8.38 0.50 -5.58
CA ARG A 4 -9.13 1.75 -5.43
C ARG A 4 -8.86 2.31 -4.05
N LEU A 5 -8.36 3.53 -4.00
CA LEU A 5 -7.98 4.19 -2.77
C LEU A 5 -8.96 5.30 -2.39
N PRO A 6 -9.18 5.53 -1.08
CA PRO A 6 -9.85 6.74 -0.65
C PRO A 6 -9.00 7.95 -1.04
N LEU A 7 -9.64 9.09 -1.26
CA LEU A 7 -8.95 10.28 -1.77
C LEU A 7 -7.74 10.70 -0.95
N GLU A 8 -7.89 10.77 0.37
CA GLU A 8 -6.79 11.18 1.24
C GLU A 8 -5.59 10.25 1.14
N LEU A 9 -5.87 8.95 1.07
CA LEU A 9 -4.82 7.96 0.95
C LEU A 9 -4.14 8.04 -0.41
N ARG A 10 -4.91 8.28 -1.45
CA ARG A 10 -4.35 8.44 -2.80
C ARG A 10 -3.44 9.65 -2.88
N GLU A 11 -3.82 10.74 -2.24
CA GLU A 11 -2.97 11.94 -2.19
C GLU A 11 -1.65 11.65 -1.47
N ALA A 12 -1.71 10.95 -0.33
CA ALA A 12 -0.51 10.58 0.41
C ALA A 12 0.40 9.67 -0.42
N VAL A 13 -0.17 8.70 -1.11
CA VAL A 13 0.59 7.81 -1.99
C VAL A 13 1.21 8.59 -3.14
N THR A 14 0.45 9.51 -3.74
CA THR A 14 0.92 10.29 -4.88
C THR A 14 2.11 11.17 -4.52
N GLU A 15 2.18 11.66 -3.31
CA GLU A 15 3.34 12.43 -2.87
C GLU A 15 4.64 11.62 -2.92
N GLU A 16 4.54 10.33 -2.68
CA GLU A 16 5.71 9.44 -2.67
C GLU A 16 5.89 8.68 -3.97
N ALA A 17 4.81 8.47 -4.73
CA ALA A 17 4.85 7.73 -5.99
C ALA A 17 5.01 8.69 -7.16
N ARG A 18 6.22 8.81 -7.67
CA ARG A 18 6.56 9.77 -8.72
C ARG A 18 6.70 9.19 -10.11
N VAL A 19 6.98 7.90 -10.20
CA VAL A 19 7.12 7.24 -11.49
C VAL A 19 6.28 5.98 -11.54
N LYS A 20 6.05 5.50 -12.74
CA LYS A 20 5.28 4.28 -12.96
C LYS A 20 5.90 3.12 -12.19
N GLY A 21 5.06 2.38 -11.48
CA GLY A 21 5.52 1.25 -10.67
C GLY A 21 5.80 1.60 -9.20
N ASP A 22 5.88 2.87 -8.85
CA ASP A 22 6.12 3.25 -7.46
C ASP A 22 4.99 2.84 -6.52
N LEU A 23 3.76 2.82 -7.00
CA LEU A 23 2.63 2.37 -6.18
C LEU A 23 2.87 0.94 -5.69
N ALA A 24 3.30 0.04 -6.57
CA ALA A 24 3.60 -1.34 -6.20
C ALA A 24 4.77 -1.39 -5.20
N ARG A 25 5.79 -0.57 -5.40
CA ARG A 25 6.94 -0.49 -4.50
C ARG A 25 6.51 -0.05 -3.11
N ILE A 26 5.64 0.94 -3.03
CA ILE A 26 5.11 1.44 -1.75
C ILE A 26 4.29 0.34 -1.06
N VAL A 27 3.43 -0.34 -1.80
CA VAL A 27 2.61 -1.42 -1.25
C VAL A 27 3.49 -2.54 -0.69
N LEU A 28 4.51 -2.97 -1.44
CA LEU A 28 5.42 -4.01 -1.00
C LEU A 28 6.21 -3.59 0.24
N PHE A 29 6.69 -2.36 0.27
CA PHE A 29 7.39 -1.84 1.42
C PHE A 29 6.49 -1.79 2.66
N ALA A 30 5.26 -1.31 2.48
CA ALA A 30 4.28 -1.25 3.56
C ALA A 30 3.97 -2.64 4.11
N LEU A 31 3.80 -3.62 3.23
CA LEU A 31 3.54 -5.00 3.63
C LEU A 31 4.69 -5.59 4.45
N SER A 32 5.92 -5.16 4.20
CA SER A 32 7.08 -5.64 4.96
C SER A 32 7.25 -4.94 6.30
N HIS A 33 6.62 -3.79 6.50
CA HIS A 33 6.76 -2.99 7.72
C HIS A 33 5.55 -3.00 8.64
N VAL A 34 4.39 -3.40 8.13
CA VAL A 34 3.16 -3.46 8.93
C VAL A 34 2.84 -4.91 9.23
N ASP A 35 2.87 -5.26 10.51
CA ASP A 35 2.56 -6.61 10.92
C ASP A 35 1.04 -6.78 10.94
N ARG A 36 0.60 -7.87 10.35
CA ARG A 36 -0.80 -8.26 10.31
C ARG A 36 -1.45 -8.27 11.70
N LYS A 37 -0.68 -8.61 12.73
CA LYS A 37 -1.17 -8.68 14.11
C LYS A 37 -1.40 -7.32 14.74
N ASP A 38 -0.75 -6.29 14.21
CA ASP A 38 -0.77 -4.95 14.79
C ASP A 38 -1.80 -4.03 14.16
N MET A 39 -2.66 -4.54 13.31
CA MET A 39 -3.64 -3.70 12.62
C MET A 39 -5.01 -4.33 12.58
N GLU A 40 -6.03 -3.48 12.53
CA GLU A 40 -7.39 -3.91 12.33
C GLU A 40 -7.76 -3.73 10.87
N ILE A 41 -8.38 -4.75 10.30
CA ILE A 41 -8.86 -4.66 8.92
C ILE A 41 -10.27 -4.11 8.95
N GLN A 42 -10.49 -3.02 8.24
CA GLN A 42 -11.81 -2.44 8.14
C GLN A 42 -12.63 -3.23 7.12
N GLN A 43 -13.65 -3.91 7.60
CA GLN A 43 -14.48 -4.76 6.77
C GLN A 43 -15.44 -3.98 5.90
N THR A 44 -15.83 -2.78 6.35
CA THR A 44 -16.75 -1.97 5.58
C THR A 44 -16.16 -0.61 5.33
N ARG A 45 -16.42 -0.08 4.15
CA ARG A 45 -16.09 1.30 3.89
C ARG A 45 -16.93 2.18 4.77
N LYS A 46 -16.36 3.27 5.22
CA LYS A 46 -17.15 4.30 5.86
C LYS A 46 -18.14 4.80 4.82
N ALA A 47 -19.40 4.79 5.19
CA ALA A 47 -20.46 5.23 4.28
C ALA A 47 -20.17 6.67 3.83
N GLY A 48 -20.32 6.91 2.53
CA GLY A 48 -20.16 8.25 1.97
C GLY A 48 -18.75 8.65 1.56
N LEU A 49 -17.74 7.82 1.79
CA LEU A 49 -16.40 8.15 1.32
C LEU A 49 -16.22 7.60 -0.09
N PRO A 50 -16.03 8.47 -1.09
CA PRO A 50 -15.82 8.00 -2.44
C PRO A 50 -14.44 7.38 -2.59
N LEU A 51 -14.36 6.33 -3.39
CA LEU A 51 -13.08 5.78 -3.80
C LEU A 51 -12.66 6.43 -5.11
N CYS A 52 -11.38 6.62 -5.27
CA CYS A 52 -10.82 7.14 -6.51
C CYS A 52 -10.92 6.11 -7.63
N SER A 53 -10.65 6.55 -8.85
CA SER A 53 -10.61 5.67 -10.01
C SER A 53 -9.63 4.52 -9.78
N PRO A 54 -9.93 3.33 -10.33
CA PRO A 54 -9.06 2.19 -10.12
C PRO A 54 -7.67 2.41 -10.72
N GLN A 55 -6.67 1.92 -10.01
CA GLN A 55 -5.28 1.94 -10.46
C GLN A 55 -4.81 0.51 -10.61
N LEU A 56 -3.99 0.27 -11.61
CA LEU A 56 -3.42 -1.05 -11.82
C LEU A 56 -2.25 -1.26 -10.87
N LEU A 57 -2.22 -2.43 -10.22
CA LEU A 57 -1.19 -2.76 -9.25
C LEU A 57 -0.57 -4.12 -9.58
N HIS A 58 0.74 -4.12 -9.76
CA HIS A 58 1.51 -5.33 -10.03
C HIS A 58 2.52 -5.57 -8.91
N VAL A 59 2.18 -6.44 -7.98
CA VAL A 59 3.05 -6.73 -6.84
C VAL A 59 3.81 -8.05 -6.95
N GLY A 60 3.55 -8.79 -8.03
CA GLY A 60 4.15 -10.10 -8.19
C GLY A 60 3.25 -11.22 -7.67
N ALA A 61 3.47 -12.43 -8.15
CA ALA A 61 2.63 -13.58 -7.86
C ALA A 61 2.61 -13.95 -6.37
N GLU A 62 3.76 -13.90 -5.74
CA GLU A 62 3.91 -14.27 -4.33
C GLU A 62 3.13 -13.34 -3.42
N ALA A 63 3.31 -12.04 -3.57
CA ALA A 63 2.59 -11.05 -2.77
C ALA A 63 1.09 -11.09 -3.08
N ARG A 64 0.73 -11.29 -4.32
CA ARG A 64 -0.67 -11.40 -4.74
C ARG A 64 -1.36 -12.58 -4.05
N THR A 65 -0.69 -13.73 -4.00
CA THR A 65 -1.22 -14.92 -3.33
C THR A 65 -1.37 -14.67 -1.83
N ALA A 66 -0.36 -14.09 -1.20
CA ALA A 66 -0.41 -13.78 0.23
C ALA A 66 -1.56 -12.82 0.56
N LEU A 67 -1.76 -11.79 -0.25
CA LEU A 67 -2.86 -10.85 -0.06
C LEU A 67 -4.22 -11.51 -0.22
N ARG A 68 -4.34 -12.42 -1.19
CA ARG A 68 -5.58 -13.14 -1.43
C ARG A 68 -5.93 -14.05 -0.25
N GLU A 69 -4.94 -14.78 0.26
CA GLU A 69 -5.13 -15.65 1.42
C GLU A 69 -5.52 -14.85 2.66
N TRP A 70 -4.88 -13.72 2.88
CA TRP A 70 -5.20 -12.84 3.99
C TRP A 70 -6.63 -12.33 3.87
N ALA A 71 -7.03 -11.88 2.68
CA ALA A 71 -8.38 -11.40 2.45
C ALA A 71 -9.43 -12.48 2.73
N GLU A 72 -9.17 -13.71 2.32
CA GLU A 72 -10.06 -14.84 2.59
C GLU A 72 -10.20 -15.10 4.09
N GLU A 73 -9.09 -15.07 4.81
CA GLU A 73 -9.11 -15.27 6.27
C GLU A 73 -9.90 -14.19 7.00
N GLU A 74 -9.81 -12.95 6.53
CA GLU A 74 -10.53 -11.84 7.16
C GLU A 74 -11.96 -11.66 6.64
N GLY A 75 -12.32 -12.37 5.57
CA GLY A 75 -13.66 -12.23 4.97
C GLY A 75 -13.88 -10.90 4.28
N VAL A 76 -12.83 -10.29 3.74
CA VAL A 76 -12.89 -8.99 3.08
C VAL A 76 -12.26 -9.05 1.70
N SER A 77 -12.36 -7.97 0.94
CA SER A 77 -11.72 -7.90 -0.38
C SER A 77 -10.21 -7.66 -0.24
N VAL A 78 -9.45 -8.03 -1.27
CA VAL A 78 -8.03 -7.71 -1.32
C VAL A 78 -7.82 -6.21 -1.26
N ASN A 79 -8.69 -5.44 -1.91
CA ASN A 79 -8.64 -3.98 -1.86
C ASN A 79 -8.72 -3.47 -0.41
N ALA A 80 -9.61 -4.04 0.39
CA ALA A 80 -9.76 -3.65 1.80
C ALA A 80 -8.47 -3.94 2.59
N ILE A 81 -7.81 -5.05 2.32
CA ILE A 81 -6.54 -5.39 2.95
C ILE A 81 -5.48 -4.36 2.59
N VAL A 82 -5.29 -4.08 1.30
CA VAL A 82 -4.27 -3.14 0.85
C VAL A 82 -4.53 -1.74 1.38
N VAL A 83 -5.77 -1.28 1.34
CA VAL A 83 -6.14 0.04 1.89
C VAL A 83 -5.82 0.11 3.37
N SER A 84 -6.17 -0.92 4.14
CA SER A 84 -5.90 -0.94 5.58
C SER A 84 -4.40 -0.91 5.89
N VAL A 85 -3.62 -1.69 5.14
CA VAL A 85 -2.16 -1.70 5.28
C VAL A 85 -1.58 -0.32 4.98
N LEU A 86 -2.00 0.30 3.89
CA LEU A 86 -1.49 1.62 3.51
C LEU A 86 -1.90 2.69 4.50
N GLU A 87 -3.12 2.66 5.02
CA GLU A 87 -3.56 3.62 6.03
C GLU A 87 -2.69 3.53 7.28
N GLU A 88 -2.44 2.33 7.78
CA GLU A 88 -1.59 2.12 8.93
C GLU A 88 -0.16 2.55 8.65
N PHE A 89 0.35 2.19 7.47
CA PHE A 89 1.71 2.55 7.08
C PHE A 89 1.91 4.06 7.01
N PHE A 90 1.01 4.78 6.33
CA PHE A 90 1.13 6.22 6.21
C PHE A 90 0.92 6.96 7.54
N LYS A 91 0.14 6.38 8.42
CA LYS A 91 -0.01 6.89 9.78
C LYS A 91 1.33 6.84 10.52
N ARG A 92 2.07 5.74 10.39
CA ARG A 92 3.41 5.59 10.96
C ARG A 92 4.41 6.51 10.27
N LEU A 93 4.28 6.66 8.97
CA LEU A 93 5.16 7.51 8.19
C LEU A 93 5.12 8.97 8.64
N LYS A 94 3.95 9.46 9.00
CA LYS A 94 3.80 10.83 9.51
C LYS A 94 4.55 11.06 10.81
N ARG A 95 4.77 9.99 11.58
CA ARG A 95 5.42 10.08 12.89
C ARG A 95 6.92 9.79 12.84
N SER A 96 7.43 9.30 11.72
CA SER A 96 8.82 8.88 11.63
C SER A 96 9.50 9.37 10.37
N LYS A 97 10.42 10.31 10.53
CA LYS A 97 11.25 10.78 9.41
C LYS A 97 12.16 9.67 8.92
N ALA A 98 12.65 8.84 9.83
CA ALA A 98 13.52 7.72 9.48
C ALA A 98 12.80 6.73 8.56
N LEU A 99 11.55 6.41 8.87
CA LEU A 99 10.75 5.50 8.05
C LEU A 99 10.51 6.10 6.65
N ARG A 100 10.25 7.40 6.59
CA ARG A 100 10.06 8.08 5.32
C ARG A 100 11.31 8.04 4.46
N GLU A 101 12.46 8.24 5.07
CA GLU A 101 13.74 8.15 4.35
C GLU A 101 14.01 6.74 3.87
N GLU A 102 13.71 5.74 4.70
CA GLU A 102 13.84 4.34 4.31
C GLU A 102 12.94 4.02 3.11
N LEU A 103 11.71 4.52 3.13
CA LEU A 103 10.79 4.33 2.01
C LEU A 103 11.36 4.92 0.73
N ARG A 104 11.87 6.14 0.78
CA ARG A 104 12.44 6.81 -0.39
C ARG A 104 13.66 6.09 -0.93
N LEU A 105 14.51 5.61 -0.04
CA LEU A 105 15.67 4.83 -0.44
C LEU A 105 15.26 3.50 -1.08
N GLU A 106 14.29 2.83 -0.50
CA GLU A 106 13.79 1.56 -1.01
C GLU A 106 13.15 1.72 -2.39
N ILE A 107 12.34 2.75 -2.57
CA ILE A 107 11.73 3.05 -3.87
C ILE A 107 12.82 3.28 -4.91
N ARG A 108 13.82 4.07 -4.56
CA ARG A 108 14.95 4.36 -5.47
C ARG A 108 15.73 3.10 -5.83
N ALA A 109 15.99 2.26 -4.85
CA ALA A 109 16.70 1.01 -5.04
C ALA A 109 15.92 0.05 -5.93
N ARG A 110 14.61 -0.04 -5.71
CA ARG A 110 13.76 -0.95 -6.47
C ARG A 110 13.43 -0.46 -7.89
N ARG A 111 13.67 0.78 -8.19
CA ARG A 111 13.57 1.25 -9.56
C ARG A 111 14.63 0.62 -10.46
N GLY A 112 15.46 -0.21 -9.89
CA GLY A 112 16.47 -0.97 -10.56
C GLY A 112 17.58 -0.13 -11.00
N PHE A 113 17.78 0.73 -10.35
CA PHE A 113 18.62 1.54 -10.70
C PHE A 113 19.49 1.13 -11.53
N LEU A 114 19.53 1.70 -12.38
CA LEU A 114 20.48 1.56 -13.28
C LEU A 114 21.65 2.15 -12.80
N PRO A 115 22.71 1.55 -12.90
CA PRO A 115 23.95 2.16 -12.61
C PRO A 115 24.03 3.22 -13.59
N SER A 116 23.75 4.24 -13.25
CA SER A 116 24.00 5.35 -14.11
C SER A 116 25.33 5.92 -13.86
#